data_fac35c249b6f6031e9a77fc8eb2b7d4d
#
_entry.id   fac35c249b6f6031e9a77fc8eb2b7d4d
#
_cell.length_a   1.000
_cell.length_b   1.000
_cell.length_c   1.000
_cell.angle_alpha   90.00
_cell.angle_beta   90.00
_cell.angle_gamma   90.00
#
_symmetry.space_group_name_H-M   'P 1'
#
loop_
_entity.id
_entity.type
_entity.pdbx_description
1 polymer ?
#
loop_
_entity_poly.entity_id
_entity_poly.type
_entity_poly.pdbx_seq_one_letter_code
_entity_poly.pdbx_strand_id
1 'polypeptide(L)'
;MLTRERKELLGETNETDYERVTFHPDYSYANFVGTYKPVPFIDQDGKDAITYEYVPGPFMRVYVNALKSGRTESPKPYLLIIEEINRANVAAVFGDVFQLLDRDSKQVSEYPIQASEDIKKYLAKELGGDPDNYSKIKIPNNMFIWATMNSADQGVFPMDTAFKRRWDFTYIGIDDNDDDLNGKTVEVGSKVAQRIEWNKLRKAINDFLAKQKINEDKQIGPYFISRDIVVPEGTVIDKKKFAEVFKSKVIMYLFEDAAKQKRATLFEGCFQNSSRYSEICKEFDEHGIGIFNHDIQLAVVPVDVAGPFAETTTEKI
;
A
#
# COMPACT_ATOMS: atom_id res chain seq x y z
N MET A 1 2.80 3.33 -7.36
CA MET A 1 4.10 3.94 -7.04
C MET A 1 5.20 2.91 -6.86
N LEU A 2 5.27 2.13 -5.78
CA LEU A 2 6.34 1.15 -5.54
C LEU A 2 6.68 0.24 -6.72
N THR A 3 5.70 -0.18 -7.52
CA THR A 3 5.94 -1.04 -8.69
C THR A 3 6.70 -0.32 -9.81
N ARG A 4 6.42 0.98 -10.03
CA ARG A 4 7.11 1.79 -11.05
C ARG A 4 8.54 2.09 -10.60
N GLU A 5 8.70 2.60 -9.38
CA GLU A 5 10.02 2.91 -8.82
C GLU A 5 10.91 1.66 -8.69
N ARG A 6 10.30 0.50 -8.34
CA ARG A 6 11.00 -0.78 -8.37
C ARG A 6 11.53 -1.12 -9.76
N LYS A 7 10.75 -0.92 -10.82
CA LYS A 7 11.19 -1.13 -12.19
C LYS A 7 12.31 -0.18 -12.60
N GLU A 8 12.25 1.07 -12.14
CA GLU A 8 13.31 2.05 -12.39
C GLU A 8 14.63 1.67 -11.69
N LEU A 9 14.56 1.14 -10.46
CA LEU A 9 15.72 0.69 -9.70
C LEU A 9 16.34 -0.61 -10.25
N LEU A 10 15.49 -1.60 -10.52
CA LEU A 10 15.93 -2.98 -10.81
C LEU A 10 15.98 -3.27 -12.32
N GLY A 11 15.41 -2.41 -13.16
CA GLY A 11 15.27 -2.65 -14.60
C GLY A 11 14.23 -3.73 -14.92
N GLU A 12 14.42 -4.50 -16.00
CA GLU A 12 13.63 -5.70 -16.26
C GLU A 12 14.01 -6.78 -15.22
N THR A 13 13.15 -6.99 -14.25
CA THR A 13 13.42 -7.79 -13.06
C THR A 13 13.09 -9.26 -13.24
N ASN A 14 14.01 -10.13 -12.77
CA ASN A 14 13.65 -11.45 -12.31
C ASN A 14 13.00 -11.36 -10.94
N GLU A 15 12.03 -12.22 -10.62
CA GLU A 15 11.37 -12.29 -9.31
C GLU A 15 12.36 -12.49 -8.14
N THR A 16 13.60 -12.89 -8.44
CA THR A 16 14.66 -13.15 -7.47
C THR A 16 15.41 -11.90 -6.99
N ASP A 17 15.23 -10.75 -7.66
CA ASP A 17 15.99 -9.53 -7.36
C ASP A 17 15.35 -8.70 -6.24
N TYR A 18 14.20 -9.13 -5.74
CA TYR A 18 13.54 -8.50 -4.60
C TYR A 18 12.77 -9.50 -3.74
N GLU A 19 12.60 -9.15 -2.46
CA GLU A 19 11.66 -9.79 -1.55
C GLU A 19 10.66 -8.79 -1.02
N ARG A 20 9.44 -9.24 -0.77
CA ARG A 20 8.36 -8.45 -0.21
C ARG A 20 7.81 -9.14 1.02
N VAL A 21 7.75 -8.42 2.12
CA VAL A 21 7.23 -8.91 3.40
C VAL A 21 6.24 -7.91 3.99
N THR A 22 5.26 -8.41 4.72
CA THR A 22 4.30 -7.58 5.44
C THR A 22 4.51 -7.77 6.93
N PHE A 23 4.74 -6.68 7.66
CA PHE A 23 4.85 -6.74 9.11
C PHE A 23 3.47 -6.88 9.76
N HIS A 24 3.43 -7.57 10.87
CA HIS A 24 2.24 -7.79 11.70
C HIS A 24 2.67 -7.84 13.19
N PRO A 25 1.76 -7.71 14.16
CA PRO A 25 2.12 -7.58 15.58
C PRO A 25 3.06 -8.67 16.12
N ASP A 26 2.95 -9.90 15.63
CA ASP A 26 3.78 -11.03 16.06
C ASP A 26 5.06 -11.22 15.21
N TYR A 27 5.37 -10.28 14.31
CA TYR A 27 6.57 -10.35 13.50
C TYR A 27 7.81 -10.08 14.35
N SER A 28 8.82 -10.93 14.25
CA SER A 28 9.98 -10.94 15.15
C SER A 28 11.31 -10.86 14.40
N TYR A 29 12.42 -10.64 15.14
CA TYR A 29 13.79 -10.73 14.63
C TYR A 29 14.06 -12.09 13.96
N ALA A 30 13.56 -13.17 14.55
CA ALA A 30 13.69 -14.52 13.98
C ALA A 30 12.98 -14.68 12.63
N ASN A 31 11.86 -13.99 12.42
CA ASN A 31 11.17 -13.96 11.13
C ASN A 31 11.92 -13.10 10.12
N PHE A 32 12.49 -11.98 10.55
CA PHE A 32 13.12 -10.98 9.69
C PHE A 32 14.54 -11.33 9.30
N VAL A 33 15.39 -11.62 10.27
CA VAL A 33 16.81 -11.94 10.07
C VAL A 33 17.00 -13.43 9.87
N GLY A 34 16.39 -14.23 10.72
CA GLY A 34 16.50 -15.68 10.68
C GLY A 34 16.73 -16.29 12.06
N THR A 35 16.62 -17.59 12.14
CA THR A 35 16.79 -18.31 13.37
C THR A 35 17.20 -19.76 13.12
N TYR A 36 17.84 -20.36 14.13
CA TYR A 36 18.16 -21.78 14.16
C TYR A 36 16.90 -22.57 14.57
N LYS A 37 16.45 -23.49 13.74
CA LYS A 37 15.23 -24.27 13.99
C LYS A 37 15.30 -25.67 13.43
N PRO A 38 14.47 -26.62 13.94
CA PRO A 38 14.37 -27.96 13.39
C PRO A 38 13.86 -27.92 11.96
N VAL A 39 14.54 -28.66 11.08
CA VAL A 39 14.17 -28.83 9.66
C VAL A 39 14.08 -30.32 9.37
N PRO A 40 12.98 -30.80 8.79
CA PRO A 40 12.86 -32.19 8.37
C PRO A 40 13.78 -32.49 7.20
N PHE A 41 14.40 -33.66 7.20
CA PHE A 41 15.18 -34.16 6.08
C PHE A 41 15.04 -35.68 5.99
N ILE A 42 15.40 -36.24 4.85
CA ILE A 42 15.45 -37.71 4.66
C ILE A 42 16.90 -38.15 4.91
N ASP A 43 17.10 -39.06 5.84
CA ASP A 43 18.39 -39.60 6.17
C ASP A 43 18.95 -40.58 5.10
N GLN A 44 20.15 -41.08 5.29
CA GLN A 44 20.81 -41.99 4.35
C GLN A 44 20.06 -43.33 4.17
N ASP A 45 19.21 -43.70 5.13
CA ASP A 45 18.40 -44.91 5.10
C ASP A 45 17.00 -44.67 4.48
N GLY A 46 16.71 -43.45 4.01
CA GLY A 46 15.42 -43.06 3.40
C GLY A 46 14.31 -42.81 4.42
N LYS A 47 14.68 -42.55 5.71
CA LYS A 47 13.70 -42.29 6.77
C LYS A 47 13.63 -40.80 7.07
N ASP A 48 12.41 -40.38 7.47
CA ASP A 48 12.20 -39.01 7.97
C ASP A 48 13.03 -38.80 9.26
N ALA A 49 13.85 -37.77 9.26
CA ALA A 49 14.67 -37.34 10.38
C ALA A 49 14.56 -35.82 10.56
N ILE A 50 15.04 -35.30 11.68
CA ILE A 50 15.05 -33.87 11.97
C ILE A 50 16.50 -33.43 12.23
N THR A 51 16.92 -32.41 11.53
CA THR A 51 18.16 -31.69 11.83
C THR A 51 17.84 -30.27 12.30
N TYR A 52 18.86 -29.58 12.81
CA TYR A 52 18.75 -28.17 13.15
C TYR A 52 19.57 -27.36 12.18
N GLU A 53 18.96 -26.39 11.55
CA GLU A 53 19.65 -25.48 10.62
C GLU A 53 19.26 -24.02 10.86
N TYR A 54 20.18 -23.11 10.51
CA TYR A 54 19.84 -21.70 10.42
C TYR A 54 18.96 -21.48 9.19
N VAL A 55 17.73 -21.02 9.43
CA VAL A 55 16.78 -20.67 8.37
C VAL A 55 16.77 -19.16 8.24
N PRO A 56 17.30 -18.61 7.12
CA PRO A 56 17.39 -17.17 6.92
C PRO A 56 16.02 -16.53 6.75
N GLY A 57 15.83 -15.38 7.37
CA GLY A 57 14.71 -14.49 7.08
C GLY A 57 14.92 -13.69 5.79
N PRO A 58 13.92 -12.90 5.38
CA PRO A 58 13.97 -12.10 4.15
C PRO A 58 15.17 -11.14 4.11
N PHE A 59 15.48 -10.50 5.22
CA PHE A 59 16.66 -9.62 5.30
C PHE A 59 17.96 -10.37 4.94
N MET A 60 18.20 -11.54 5.53
CA MET A 60 19.41 -12.31 5.27
C MET A 60 19.45 -12.90 3.86
N ARG A 61 18.31 -13.28 3.28
CA ARG A 61 18.28 -13.77 1.89
C ARG A 61 18.63 -12.67 0.90
N VAL A 62 18.03 -11.48 1.04
CA VAL A 62 18.36 -10.31 0.19
C VAL A 62 19.81 -9.89 0.41
N TYR A 63 20.27 -9.88 1.65
CA TYR A 63 21.65 -9.55 2.00
C TYR A 63 22.68 -10.47 1.32
N VAL A 64 22.48 -11.78 1.40
CA VAL A 64 23.36 -12.76 0.76
C VAL A 64 23.35 -12.62 -0.76
N ASN A 65 22.18 -12.42 -1.37
CA ASN A 65 22.07 -12.21 -2.81
C ASN A 65 22.81 -10.94 -3.27
N ALA A 66 22.67 -9.86 -2.52
CA ALA A 66 23.41 -8.62 -2.78
C ALA A 66 24.93 -8.82 -2.68
N LEU A 67 25.41 -9.55 -1.66
CA LEU A 67 26.83 -9.87 -1.52
C LEU A 67 27.35 -10.78 -2.64
N LYS A 68 26.58 -11.80 -3.04
CA LYS A 68 26.93 -12.66 -4.20
C LYS A 68 27.08 -11.83 -5.46
N SER A 69 26.12 -10.95 -5.72
CA SER A 69 26.15 -10.05 -6.88
C SER A 69 27.31 -9.05 -6.80
N GLY A 70 27.60 -8.50 -5.62
CA GLY A 70 28.70 -7.57 -5.39
C GLY A 70 30.10 -8.14 -5.69
N ARG A 71 30.23 -9.47 -5.82
CA ARG A 71 31.46 -10.16 -6.21
C ARG A 71 31.60 -10.37 -7.73
N THR A 72 30.60 -9.98 -8.50
CA THR A 72 30.62 -10.09 -9.95
C THR A 72 31.16 -8.80 -10.60
N GLU A 73 31.52 -8.87 -11.88
CA GLU A 73 31.99 -7.71 -12.64
C GLU A 73 30.88 -6.64 -12.86
N SER A 74 29.61 -7.04 -12.76
CA SER A 74 28.45 -6.16 -12.92
C SER A 74 27.47 -6.38 -11.78
N PRO A 75 27.70 -5.76 -10.60
CA PRO A 75 26.80 -5.89 -9.46
C PRO A 75 25.38 -5.38 -9.77
N LYS A 76 24.37 -6.20 -9.46
CA LYS A 76 22.97 -5.83 -9.58
C LYS A 76 22.41 -5.32 -8.26
N PRO A 77 21.43 -4.40 -8.29
CA PRO A 77 20.70 -4.00 -7.09
C PRO A 77 19.74 -5.10 -6.61
N TYR A 78 19.59 -5.20 -5.30
CA TYR A 78 18.64 -6.08 -4.62
C TYR A 78 17.77 -5.26 -3.67
N LEU A 79 16.48 -5.56 -3.62
CA LEU A 79 15.50 -4.78 -2.89
C LEU A 79 14.73 -5.63 -1.88
N LEU A 80 14.65 -5.16 -0.64
CA LEU A 80 13.72 -5.64 0.37
C LEU A 80 12.59 -4.64 0.52
N ILE A 81 11.35 -5.07 0.28
CA ILE A 81 10.14 -4.26 0.47
C ILE A 81 9.46 -4.72 1.76
N ILE A 82 9.31 -3.79 2.70
CA ILE A 82 8.61 -4.02 3.97
C ILE A 82 7.29 -3.26 3.92
N GLU A 83 6.18 -3.98 3.89
CA GLU A 83 4.87 -3.37 3.99
C GLU A 83 4.41 -3.28 5.43
N GLU A 84 3.67 -2.22 5.73
CA GLU A 84 3.09 -1.98 7.06
C GLU A 84 4.15 -2.03 8.17
N ILE A 85 5.30 -1.38 7.96
CA ILE A 85 6.46 -1.46 8.87
C ILE A 85 6.11 -1.14 10.33
N ASN A 86 5.15 -0.25 10.56
CA ASN A 86 4.69 0.17 11.87
C ASN A 86 3.62 -0.76 12.50
N ARG A 87 3.23 -1.84 11.83
CA ARG A 87 2.36 -2.87 12.43
C ARG A 87 3.10 -3.84 13.34
N ALA A 88 4.42 -3.84 13.33
CA ALA A 88 5.24 -4.57 14.28
C ALA A 88 6.06 -3.63 15.16
N ASN A 89 6.57 -4.14 16.27
CA ASN A 89 7.57 -3.42 17.04
C ASN A 89 8.89 -3.41 16.27
N VAL A 90 9.12 -2.36 15.48
CA VAL A 90 10.27 -2.26 14.56
C VAL A 90 11.62 -2.37 15.27
N ALA A 91 11.74 -1.85 16.49
CA ALA A 91 12.99 -1.96 17.28
C ALA A 91 13.27 -3.42 17.64
N ALA A 92 12.28 -4.20 18.00
CA ALA A 92 12.43 -5.62 18.29
C ALA A 92 12.66 -6.47 17.03
N VAL A 93 12.02 -6.12 15.91
CA VAL A 93 12.17 -6.84 14.63
C VAL A 93 13.56 -6.62 14.03
N PHE A 94 14.06 -5.40 14.03
CA PHE A 94 15.38 -5.09 13.49
C PHE A 94 16.50 -5.47 14.42
N GLY A 95 16.32 -5.35 15.74
CA GLY A 95 17.35 -5.62 16.73
C GLY A 95 18.66 -4.85 16.43
N ASP A 96 19.78 -5.53 16.37
CA ASP A 96 21.10 -4.95 16.06
C ASP A 96 21.26 -4.55 14.58
N VAL A 97 20.51 -5.18 13.67
CA VAL A 97 20.46 -4.81 12.22
C VAL A 97 20.06 -3.35 12.03
N PHE A 98 19.36 -2.78 13.00
CA PHE A 98 18.99 -1.38 13.01
C PHE A 98 20.20 -0.43 12.84
N GLN A 99 21.37 -0.75 13.40
CA GLN A 99 22.58 0.06 13.25
C GLN A 99 23.11 0.07 11.81
N LEU A 100 22.79 -0.96 11.04
CA LEU A 100 23.23 -1.07 9.64
C LEU A 100 22.53 -0.11 8.69
N LEU A 101 21.44 0.51 9.13
CA LEU A 101 20.68 1.47 8.33
C LEU A 101 21.38 2.85 8.24
N ASP A 102 22.31 3.18 9.14
CA ASP A 102 23.18 4.36 8.97
C ASP A 102 24.19 4.07 7.86
N ARG A 103 24.11 4.83 6.75
CA ARG A 103 24.95 4.62 5.57
C ARG A 103 25.90 5.77 5.32
N ASP A 104 27.11 5.43 4.89
CA ASP A 104 28.11 6.40 4.45
C ASP A 104 27.83 6.97 3.05
N SER A 105 28.70 7.87 2.58
CA SER A 105 28.58 8.48 1.25
C SER A 105 28.68 7.49 0.08
N LYS A 106 29.15 6.27 0.34
CA LYS A 106 29.19 5.17 -0.63
C LYS A 106 27.99 4.24 -0.53
N GLN A 107 26.99 4.60 0.26
CA GLN A 107 25.79 3.80 0.50
C GLN A 107 26.07 2.42 1.14
N VAL A 108 27.17 2.29 1.90
CA VAL A 108 27.50 1.11 2.71
C VAL A 108 27.21 1.44 4.16
N SER A 109 26.81 0.46 4.99
CA SER A 109 26.62 0.72 6.43
C SER A 109 27.85 1.38 7.03
N GLU A 110 27.68 2.52 7.74
CA GLU A 110 28.77 3.24 8.39
C GLU A 110 29.40 2.38 9.48
N TYR A 111 28.57 1.77 10.32
CA TYR A 111 29.01 0.92 11.41
C TYR A 111 28.68 -0.54 11.13
N PRO A 112 29.64 -1.47 11.42
CA PRO A 112 29.35 -2.90 11.35
C PRO A 112 28.63 -3.35 12.63
N ILE A 113 27.90 -4.46 12.53
CA ILE A 113 27.46 -5.24 13.69
C ILE A 113 28.25 -6.56 13.79
N GLN A 114 28.29 -7.13 14.98
CA GLN A 114 28.88 -8.45 15.19
C GLN A 114 27.86 -9.51 14.74
N ALA A 115 28.29 -10.42 13.89
CA ALA A 115 27.48 -11.55 13.50
C ALA A 115 27.49 -12.64 14.61
N SER A 116 26.32 -13.23 14.86
CA SER A 116 26.22 -14.42 15.69
C SER A 116 26.95 -15.61 15.04
N GLU A 117 27.32 -16.63 15.83
CA GLU A 117 27.95 -17.84 15.29
C GLU A 117 27.09 -18.52 14.20
N ASP A 118 25.79 -18.48 14.35
CA ASP A 118 24.85 -19.03 13.36
C ASP A 118 24.89 -18.26 12.05
N ILE A 119 24.90 -16.92 12.13
CA ILE A 119 25.02 -16.05 10.94
C ILE A 119 26.36 -16.24 10.26
N LYS A 120 27.48 -16.31 11.01
CA LYS A 120 28.84 -16.57 10.46
C LYS A 120 28.88 -17.87 9.67
N LYS A 121 28.39 -18.96 10.26
CA LYS A 121 28.31 -20.28 9.61
C LYS A 121 27.42 -20.25 8.36
N TYR A 122 26.27 -19.61 8.46
CA TYR A 122 25.38 -19.46 7.32
C TYR A 122 26.02 -18.69 6.17
N LEU A 123 26.66 -17.55 6.47
CA LEU A 123 27.36 -16.75 5.45
C LEU A 123 28.55 -17.51 4.82
N ALA A 124 29.32 -18.27 5.61
CA ALA A 124 30.36 -19.10 5.07
C ALA A 124 29.87 -20.23 4.16
N LYS A 125 28.71 -20.84 4.52
CA LYS A 125 28.04 -21.84 3.67
C LYS A 125 27.61 -21.23 2.32
N GLU A 126 27.03 -20.02 2.34
CA GLU A 126 26.46 -19.37 1.15
C GLU A 126 27.51 -18.68 0.26
N LEU A 127 28.54 -18.11 0.87
CA LEU A 127 29.50 -17.23 0.22
C LEU A 127 30.90 -17.85 0.10
N GLY A 128 31.11 -18.99 0.74
CA GLY A 128 32.40 -19.66 0.85
C GLY A 128 33.33 -19.03 1.90
N GLY A 129 34.45 -19.70 2.20
CA GLY A 129 35.45 -19.23 3.14
C GLY A 129 35.21 -19.67 4.58
N ASP A 130 36.02 -19.10 5.49
CA ASP A 130 35.93 -19.38 6.90
C ASP A 130 34.85 -18.55 7.58
N PRO A 131 34.02 -19.10 8.52
CA PRO A 131 33.02 -18.34 9.27
C PRO A 131 33.56 -17.06 9.93
N ASP A 132 34.78 -17.04 10.40
CA ASP A 132 35.37 -15.86 11.04
C ASP A 132 35.61 -14.68 10.09
N ASN A 133 35.67 -14.93 8.80
CA ASN A 133 35.67 -13.87 7.78
C ASN A 133 34.38 -13.02 7.80
N TYR A 134 33.28 -13.52 8.40
CA TYR A 134 31.98 -12.90 8.52
C TYR A 134 31.66 -12.43 9.94
N SER A 135 32.68 -12.25 10.77
CA SER A 135 32.48 -11.76 12.14
C SER A 135 31.86 -10.39 12.24
N LYS A 136 32.06 -9.57 11.23
CA LYS A 136 31.43 -8.23 11.10
C LYS A 136 30.66 -8.13 9.79
N ILE A 137 29.40 -7.71 9.86
CA ILE A 137 28.56 -7.51 8.69
C ILE A 137 28.19 -6.05 8.50
N LYS A 138 28.02 -5.64 7.25
CA LYS A 138 27.57 -4.32 6.78
C LYS A 138 26.65 -4.51 5.59
N ILE A 139 25.60 -3.73 5.51
CA ILE A 139 24.75 -3.73 4.31
C ILE A 139 25.55 -3.13 3.13
N PRO A 140 25.67 -3.84 2.00
CA PRO A 140 26.39 -3.35 0.83
C PRO A 140 25.60 -2.28 0.07
N ASN A 141 26.29 -1.54 -0.78
CA ASN A 141 25.69 -0.43 -1.56
C ASN A 141 24.68 -0.84 -2.62
N ASN A 142 24.63 -2.11 -2.97
CA ASN A 142 23.66 -2.66 -3.93
C ASN A 142 22.46 -3.33 -3.25
N MET A 143 22.29 -3.19 -1.93
CA MET A 143 21.11 -3.63 -1.20
C MET A 143 20.27 -2.42 -0.77
N PHE A 144 19.02 -2.40 -1.19
CA PHE A 144 18.04 -1.36 -0.89
C PHE A 144 16.93 -1.92 0.01
N ILE A 145 16.41 -1.07 0.90
CA ILE A 145 15.29 -1.42 1.77
C ILE A 145 14.24 -0.30 1.62
N TRP A 146 13.06 -0.66 1.15
CA TRP A 146 11.91 0.24 1.07
C TRP A 146 10.85 -0.22 2.06
N ALA A 147 10.15 0.73 2.64
CA ALA A 147 9.07 0.42 3.56
C ALA A 147 7.85 1.29 3.28
N THR A 148 6.67 0.73 3.54
CA THR A 148 5.42 1.49 3.57
C THR A 148 4.91 1.55 5.00
N MET A 149 4.28 2.67 5.36
CA MET A 149 3.55 2.78 6.60
C MET A 149 2.29 3.61 6.41
N ASN A 150 1.26 3.27 7.15
CA ASN A 150 0.11 4.12 7.36
C ASN A 150 0.18 4.70 8.76
N SER A 151 0.37 6.03 8.87
CA SER A 151 0.59 6.68 10.16
C SER A 151 -0.68 6.85 10.98
N ALA A 152 -1.84 6.71 10.36
CA ALA A 152 -3.14 6.96 10.96
C ALA A 152 -3.88 5.72 11.42
N ASP A 153 -3.42 4.55 11.09
CA ASP A 153 -4.07 3.32 11.51
C ASP A 153 -4.05 3.18 13.04
N GLN A 154 -5.17 2.72 13.57
CA GLN A 154 -5.27 2.34 14.98
C GLN A 154 -4.56 1.00 15.20
N GLY A 155 -3.84 0.88 16.32
CA GLY A 155 -3.13 -0.36 16.67
C GLY A 155 -1.76 -0.52 16.00
N VAL A 156 -1.16 0.57 15.53
CA VAL A 156 0.22 0.59 15.05
C VAL A 156 1.19 0.94 16.18
N PHE A 157 2.42 0.44 16.07
CA PHE A 157 3.48 0.77 17.02
C PHE A 157 4.08 2.14 16.66
N PRO A 158 4.34 3.00 17.66
CA PRO A 158 5.04 4.25 17.42
C PRO A 158 6.49 3.97 17.02
N MET A 159 6.95 4.66 15.98
CA MET A 159 8.36 4.65 15.60
C MET A 159 9.07 5.82 16.26
N ASP A 160 10.16 5.54 16.97
CA ASP A 160 10.97 6.56 17.63
C ASP A 160 11.76 7.41 16.62
N THR A 161 12.30 8.54 17.12
CA THR A 161 13.07 9.48 16.29
C THR A 161 14.36 8.86 15.79
N ALA A 162 15.00 7.97 16.59
CA ALA A 162 16.25 7.31 16.19
C ALA A 162 16.02 6.38 15.00
N PHE A 163 14.86 5.71 14.95
CA PHE A 163 14.49 4.90 13.79
C PHE A 163 14.18 5.80 12.58
N LYS A 164 13.34 6.83 12.79
CA LYS A 164 12.90 7.71 11.68
C LYS A 164 14.07 8.40 10.97
N ARG A 165 15.08 8.88 11.69
CA ARG A 165 16.23 9.60 11.09
C ARG A 165 17.08 8.79 10.10
N ARG A 166 16.92 7.45 10.07
CA ARG A 166 17.65 6.55 9.17
C ARG A 166 16.93 6.28 7.86
N TRP A 167 15.77 6.91 7.66
CA TRP A 167 14.92 6.73 6.50
C TRP A 167 14.70 8.04 5.78
N ASP A 168 14.74 7.98 4.47
CA ASP A 168 14.23 9.06 3.62
C ASP A 168 12.74 8.86 3.45
N PHE A 169 11.95 9.86 3.84
CA PHE A 169 10.49 9.78 3.78
C PHE A 169 9.97 10.43 2.52
N THR A 170 9.16 9.70 1.78
CA THR A 170 8.35 10.23 0.70
C THR A 170 6.88 10.17 1.12
N TYR A 171 6.25 11.34 1.21
CA TYR A 171 4.81 11.43 1.47
C TYR A 171 4.06 11.21 0.16
N ILE A 172 3.04 10.35 0.19
CA ILE A 172 2.15 10.10 -0.93
C ILE A 172 0.83 10.79 -0.60
N GLY A 173 0.53 11.87 -1.33
CA GLY A 173 -0.72 12.62 -1.16
C GLY A 173 -1.94 11.80 -1.59
N ILE A 174 -3.09 12.16 -1.03
CA ILE A 174 -4.36 11.43 -1.27
C ILE A 174 -4.80 11.44 -2.74
N ASP A 175 -4.31 12.40 -3.52
CA ASP A 175 -4.64 12.54 -4.94
C ASP A 175 -3.50 12.10 -5.88
N ASP A 176 -2.38 11.64 -5.33
CA ASP A 176 -1.27 11.16 -6.14
C ASP A 176 -1.67 9.92 -6.95
N ASN A 177 -1.23 9.89 -8.21
CA ASN A 177 -1.47 8.78 -9.16
C ASN A 177 -2.95 8.52 -9.48
N ASP A 178 -3.77 9.55 -9.56
CA ASP A 178 -5.18 9.47 -9.94
C ASP A 178 -5.48 9.73 -11.43
N ASP A 179 -4.44 9.92 -12.26
CA ASP A 179 -4.56 10.27 -13.68
C ASP A 179 -5.41 9.28 -14.48
N ASP A 180 -5.32 7.99 -14.18
CA ASP A 180 -6.10 6.95 -14.85
C ASP A 180 -7.61 7.06 -14.61
N LEU A 181 -8.03 7.80 -13.58
CA LEU A 181 -9.43 8.02 -13.24
C LEU A 181 -10.05 9.21 -13.98
N ASN A 182 -9.24 10.03 -14.66
CA ASN A 182 -9.71 11.20 -15.35
C ASN A 182 -10.66 10.81 -16.49
N GLY A 183 -11.84 11.48 -16.54
CA GLY A 183 -12.86 11.22 -17.55
C GLY A 183 -13.59 9.88 -17.41
N LYS A 184 -13.36 9.11 -16.35
CA LYS A 184 -14.11 7.87 -16.07
C LYS A 184 -15.44 8.21 -15.43
N THR A 185 -16.53 7.97 -16.16
CA THR A 185 -17.88 8.33 -15.76
C THR A 185 -18.74 7.13 -15.40
N VAL A 186 -19.68 7.33 -14.49
CA VAL A 186 -20.66 6.33 -14.08
C VAL A 186 -22.04 6.96 -13.97
N GLU A 187 -23.08 6.19 -14.29
CA GLU A 187 -24.44 6.56 -14.03
C GLU A 187 -24.87 6.05 -12.65
N VAL A 188 -25.43 6.94 -11.81
CA VAL A 188 -25.93 6.63 -10.48
C VAL A 188 -27.38 7.10 -10.35
N GLY A 189 -28.14 6.49 -9.44
CA GLY A 189 -29.55 6.76 -9.25
C GLY A 189 -30.45 6.06 -10.29
N SER A 190 -31.66 5.72 -9.88
CA SER A 190 -32.68 5.12 -10.75
C SER A 190 -33.86 6.02 -10.94
N LYS A 191 -34.28 6.80 -9.93
CA LYS A 191 -35.36 7.82 -10.03
C LYS A 191 -34.81 9.13 -10.56
N VAL A 192 -33.59 9.49 -10.17
CA VAL A 192 -32.88 10.67 -10.66
C VAL A 192 -31.54 10.20 -11.21
N ALA A 193 -31.52 9.78 -12.46
CA ALA A 193 -30.32 9.30 -13.11
C ALA A 193 -29.32 10.46 -13.31
N GLN A 194 -28.11 10.28 -12.83
CA GLN A 194 -27.05 11.26 -12.92
C GLN A 194 -25.79 10.59 -13.48
N ARG A 195 -25.19 11.20 -14.50
CA ARG A 195 -23.89 10.77 -15.01
C ARG A 195 -22.81 11.63 -14.37
N ILE A 196 -21.96 11.01 -13.60
CA ILE A 196 -20.91 11.69 -12.82
C ILE A 196 -19.54 11.11 -13.14
N GLU A 197 -18.51 11.90 -12.94
CA GLU A 197 -17.12 11.43 -12.95
C GLU A 197 -16.73 10.95 -11.55
N TRP A 198 -16.31 9.68 -11.44
CA TRP A 198 -15.96 9.08 -10.15
C TRP A 198 -14.91 9.89 -9.40
N ASN A 199 -13.83 10.30 -10.09
CA ASN A 199 -12.75 11.03 -9.44
C ASN A 199 -13.20 12.38 -8.87
N LYS A 200 -14.14 13.06 -9.55
CA LYS A 200 -14.71 14.31 -9.04
C LYS A 200 -15.57 14.07 -7.78
N LEU A 201 -16.37 13.02 -7.78
CA LEU A 201 -17.14 12.66 -6.57
C LEU A 201 -16.22 12.32 -5.40
N ARG A 202 -15.19 11.52 -5.64
CA ARG A 202 -14.20 11.16 -4.63
C ARG A 202 -13.53 12.40 -4.02
N LYS A 203 -13.03 13.31 -4.87
CA LYS A 203 -12.40 14.56 -4.44
C LYS A 203 -13.38 15.46 -3.67
N ALA A 204 -14.61 15.60 -4.16
CA ALA A 204 -15.65 16.39 -3.46
C ALA A 204 -15.97 15.82 -2.06
N ILE A 205 -16.00 14.49 -1.91
CA ILE A 205 -16.16 13.85 -0.59
C ILE A 205 -14.94 14.16 0.28
N ASN A 206 -13.72 14.03 -0.24
CA ASN A 206 -12.49 14.33 0.51
C ASN A 206 -12.41 15.79 0.94
N ASP A 207 -12.73 16.72 0.07
CA ASP A 207 -12.80 18.16 0.41
C ASP A 207 -13.80 18.43 1.52
N PHE A 208 -14.95 17.78 1.48
CA PHE A 208 -15.93 17.86 2.56
C PHE A 208 -15.35 17.30 3.88
N LEU A 209 -14.72 16.12 3.84
CA LEU A 209 -14.08 15.51 5.02
C LEU A 209 -13.00 16.43 5.61
N ALA A 210 -12.17 17.03 4.76
CA ALA A 210 -11.13 17.98 5.17
C ALA A 210 -11.75 19.23 5.84
N LYS A 211 -12.83 19.81 5.29
CA LYS A 211 -13.59 20.90 5.92
C LYS A 211 -14.14 20.50 7.30
N GLN A 212 -14.50 19.23 7.50
CA GLN A 212 -14.93 18.69 8.78
C GLN A 212 -13.77 18.34 9.73
N LYS A 213 -12.52 18.69 9.36
CA LYS A 213 -11.28 18.41 10.12
C LYS A 213 -11.00 16.90 10.30
N ILE A 214 -11.42 16.10 9.34
CA ILE A 214 -11.07 14.68 9.24
C ILE A 214 -9.72 14.59 8.51
N ASN A 215 -8.75 13.93 9.12
CA ASN A 215 -7.40 13.82 8.62
C ASN A 215 -7.34 13.15 7.23
N GLU A 216 -6.35 13.51 6.43
CA GLU A 216 -6.15 13.03 5.06
C GLU A 216 -6.04 11.50 4.99
N ASP A 217 -5.43 10.88 5.96
CA ASP A 217 -5.28 9.43 6.10
C ASP A 217 -6.60 8.65 6.22
N LYS A 218 -7.70 9.35 6.59
CA LYS A 218 -9.07 8.83 6.59
C LYS A 218 -9.88 9.23 5.37
N GLN A 219 -9.25 9.84 4.40
CA GLN A 219 -9.91 10.21 3.15
C GLN A 219 -9.87 9.06 2.14
N ILE A 220 -10.64 9.18 1.07
CA ILE A 220 -10.83 8.14 0.07
C ILE A 220 -9.72 8.24 -0.99
N GLY A 221 -8.82 7.27 -1.04
CA GLY A 221 -7.79 7.19 -2.07
C GLY A 221 -8.33 6.86 -3.46
N PRO A 222 -7.53 7.08 -4.53
CA PRO A 222 -7.94 6.88 -5.92
C PRO A 222 -8.50 5.49 -6.21
N TYR A 223 -7.90 4.47 -5.63
CA TYR A 223 -8.25 3.07 -5.84
C TYR A 223 -8.91 2.42 -4.61
N PHE A 224 -9.61 3.20 -3.81
CA PHE A 224 -10.43 2.69 -2.72
C PHE A 224 -11.52 1.73 -3.25
N ILE A 225 -12.09 2.05 -4.40
CA ILE A 225 -12.73 1.07 -5.28
C ILE A 225 -11.64 0.53 -6.21
N SER A 226 -11.59 -0.79 -6.38
CA SER A 226 -10.52 -1.46 -7.13
C SER A 226 -10.41 -0.95 -8.57
N ARG A 227 -9.17 -0.92 -9.07
CA ARG A 227 -8.81 -0.37 -10.38
C ARG A 227 -9.60 -1.02 -11.53
N ASP A 228 -9.83 -2.32 -11.47
CA ASP A 228 -10.59 -3.09 -12.46
C ASP A 228 -12.04 -2.61 -12.64
N ILE A 229 -12.60 -1.94 -11.61
CA ILE A 229 -13.94 -1.36 -11.67
C ILE A 229 -13.90 0.08 -12.17
N VAL A 230 -13.00 0.92 -11.60
CA VAL A 230 -13.01 2.37 -11.85
C VAL A 230 -12.15 2.80 -13.04
N VAL A 231 -11.33 1.90 -13.59
CA VAL A 231 -10.52 2.11 -14.80
C VAL A 231 -10.87 1.05 -15.85
N PRO A 232 -12.08 1.06 -16.42
CA PRO A 232 -12.46 0.17 -17.52
C PRO A 232 -11.64 0.51 -18.78
N GLU A 233 -11.61 -0.41 -19.77
CA GLU A 233 -10.96 -0.18 -21.07
C GLU A 233 -11.49 1.09 -21.79
N GLY A 234 -12.78 1.43 -21.57
CA GLY A 234 -13.39 2.67 -22.06
C GLY A 234 -13.47 3.77 -21.02
N THR A 235 -14.37 4.73 -21.22
CA THR A 235 -14.61 5.85 -20.30
C THR A 235 -15.80 5.63 -19.36
N VAL A 236 -16.64 4.62 -19.62
CA VAL A 236 -17.88 4.37 -18.88
C VAL A 236 -17.69 3.18 -17.95
N ILE A 237 -17.87 3.45 -16.66
CA ILE A 237 -17.82 2.46 -15.58
C ILE A 237 -19.16 1.69 -15.54
N ASP A 238 -19.10 0.37 -15.32
CA ASP A 238 -20.29 -0.46 -15.16
C ASP A 238 -21.12 0.02 -13.94
N LYS A 239 -22.34 0.48 -14.20
CA LYS A 239 -23.26 1.03 -13.19
C LYS A 239 -23.53 0.06 -12.04
N LYS A 240 -23.79 -1.21 -12.35
CA LYS A 240 -24.21 -2.19 -11.35
C LYS A 240 -23.05 -2.56 -10.43
N LYS A 241 -21.91 -2.91 -11.03
CA LYS A 241 -20.68 -3.25 -10.26
C LYS A 241 -20.23 -2.07 -9.40
N PHE A 242 -20.24 -0.86 -9.97
CA PHE A 242 -19.90 0.33 -9.23
C PHE A 242 -20.84 0.56 -8.03
N ALA A 243 -22.15 0.54 -8.24
CA ALA A 243 -23.12 0.78 -7.17
C ALA A 243 -23.01 -0.25 -6.02
N GLU A 244 -22.81 -1.52 -6.35
CA GLU A 244 -22.60 -2.57 -5.35
C GLU A 244 -21.35 -2.32 -4.49
N VAL A 245 -20.21 -1.99 -5.13
CA VAL A 245 -18.95 -1.75 -4.43
C VAL A 245 -18.96 -0.38 -3.74
N PHE A 246 -19.55 0.65 -4.35
CA PHE A 246 -19.69 1.96 -3.73
C PHE A 246 -20.47 1.87 -2.41
N LYS A 247 -21.58 1.16 -2.38
CA LYS A 247 -22.36 0.92 -1.15
C LYS A 247 -21.53 0.13 -0.12
N SER A 248 -21.00 -1.02 -0.50
CA SER A 248 -20.37 -1.94 0.43
C SER A 248 -19.00 -1.46 0.94
N LYS A 249 -18.28 -0.62 0.18
CA LYS A 249 -16.99 -0.08 0.59
C LYS A 249 -17.10 1.40 0.99
N VAL A 250 -17.50 2.28 0.06
CA VAL A 250 -17.42 3.73 0.27
C VAL A 250 -18.45 4.20 1.28
N ILE A 251 -19.75 3.92 1.06
CA ILE A 251 -20.79 4.35 2.01
C ILE A 251 -20.58 3.69 3.36
N MET A 252 -20.23 2.40 3.40
CA MET A 252 -19.96 1.68 4.65
C MET A 252 -18.79 2.32 5.41
N TYR A 253 -17.67 2.58 4.75
CA TYR A 253 -16.50 3.23 5.36
C TYR A 253 -16.81 4.62 5.90
N LEU A 254 -17.48 5.44 5.10
CA LEU A 254 -17.89 6.78 5.51
C LEU A 254 -18.86 6.73 6.69
N PHE A 255 -19.77 5.77 6.69
CA PHE A 255 -20.78 5.62 7.73
C PHE A 255 -20.22 5.08 9.05
N GLU A 256 -19.37 4.03 9.00
CA GLU A 256 -18.91 3.34 10.22
C GLU A 256 -17.60 3.91 10.77
N ASP A 257 -16.75 4.53 9.93
CA ASP A 257 -15.40 4.92 10.30
C ASP A 257 -15.13 6.42 10.04
N ALA A 258 -14.85 6.81 8.81
CA ALA A 258 -14.29 8.13 8.50
C ALA A 258 -15.19 9.29 8.96
N ALA A 259 -16.50 9.21 8.71
CA ALA A 259 -17.46 10.25 9.08
C ALA A 259 -18.45 9.80 10.18
N LYS A 260 -18.08 8.84 11.02
CA LYS A 260 -18.94 8.27 12.06
C LYS A 260 -19.66 9.32 12.92
N GLN A 261 -18.96 10.37 13.30
CA GLN A 261 -19.51 11.46 14.12
C GLN A 261 -20.16 12.58 13.29
N LYS A 262 -20.08 12.51 11.97
CA LYS A 262 -20.53 13.51 11.00
C LYS A 262 -21.52 12.95 9.98
N ARG A 263 -22.13 11.78 10.25
CA ARG A 263 -23.09 11.11 9.35
C ARG A 263 -24.20 12.02 8.90
N ALA A 264 -24.83 12.72 9.87
CA ALA A 264 -25.96 13.61 9.59
C ALA A 264 -25.59 14.76 8.65
N THR A 265 -24.36 15.28 8.75
CA THR A 265 -23.89 16.36 7.89
C THR A 265 -23.44 15.84 6.53
N LEU A 266 -22.73 14.69 6.50
CA LEU A 266 -22.26 14.10 5.25
C LEU A 266 -23.42 13.61 4.36
N PHE A 267 -24.37 12.89 4.96
CA PHE A 267 -25.54 12.33 4.27
C PHE A 267 -26.79 13.23 4.41
N GLU A 268 -26.58 14.53 4.50
CA GLU A 268 -27.66 15.53 4.73
C GLU A 268 -28.82 15.37 3.76
N GLY A 269 -28.55 15.00 2.48
CA GLY A 269 -29.56 14.83 1.46
C GLY A 269 -30.61 13.77 1.77
N CYS A 270 -30.29 12.79 2.63
CA CYS A 270 -31.23 11.72 2.99
C CYS A 270 -31.33 11.47 4.49
N PHE A 271 -30.41 11.97 5.33
CA PHE A 271 -30.28 11.56 6.74
C PHE A 271 -31.49 11.88 7.61
N GLN A 272 -32.26 12.91 7.28
CA GLN A 272 -33.49 13.24 8.00
C GLN A 272 -34.55 12.15 7.88
N ASN A 273 -34.55 11.44 6.76
CA ASN A 273 -35.48 10.37 6.45
C ASN A 273 -34.86 8.97 6.56
N SER A 274 -33.53 8.88 6.53
CA SER A 274 -32.76 7.63 6.40
C SER A 274 -31.48 7.68 7.21
N SER A 275 -31.57 7.32 8.50
CA SER A 275 -30.42 7.33 9.41
C SER A 275 -29.70 5.98 9.52
N ARG A 276 -30.22 4.93 8.89
CA ARG A 276 -29.64 3.59 8.87
C ARG A 276 -28.85 3.36 7.60
N TYR A 277 -27.75 2.64 7.70
CA TYR A 277 -26.93 2.28 6.55
C TYR A 277 -27.75 1.67 5.39
N SER A 278 -28.63 0.72 5.69
CA SER A 278 -29.46 0.07 4.68
C SER A 278 -30.42 1.03 3.95
N GLU A 279 -30.91 2.04 4.64
CA GLU A 279 -31.77 3.08 4.09
C GLU A 279 -30.96 4.04 3.20
N ILE A 280 -29.78 4.49 3.66
CA ILE A 280 -28.86 5.31 2.85
C ILE A 280 -28.48 4.59 1.55
N CYS A 281 -28.25 3.26 1.59
CA CYS A 281 -27.99 2.48 0.40
C CYS A 281 -29.16 2.45 -0.58
N LYS A 282 -30.41 2.38 -0.10
CA LYS A 282 -31.61 2.49 -0.95
C LYS A 282 -31.73 3.87 -1.56
N GLU A 283 -31.54 4.90 -0.74
CA GLU A 283 -31.57 6.29 -1.23
C GLU A 283 -30.49 6.53 -2.30
N PHE A 284 -29.30 5.94 -2.15
CA PHE A 284 -28.26 6.00 -3.18
C PHE A 284 -28.71 5.31 -4.48
N ASP A 285 -29.33 4.13 -4.40
CA ASP A 285 -29.85 3.43 -5.57
C ASP A 285 -30.95 4.24 -6.29
N GLU A 286 -31.71 5.04 -5.56
CA GLU A 286 -32.78 5.85 -6.09
C GLU A 286 -32.32 7.24 -6.55
N HIS A 287 -31.52 7.94 -5.75
CA HIS A 287 -31.20 9.35 -5.90
C HIS A 287 -29.72 9.65 -6.18
N GLY A 288 -28.87 8.62 -6.29
CA GLY A 288 -27.44 8.77 -6.62
C GLY A 288 -26.70 9.68 -5.62
N ILE A 289 -26.02 10.72 -6.14
CA ILE A 289 -25.27 11.67 -5.28
C ILE A 289 -26.17 12.55 -4.43
N GLY A 290 -27.48 12.54 -4.66
CA GLY A 290 -28.46 13.28 -3.85
C GLY A 290 -28.47 12.92 -2.36
N ILE A 291 -27.86 11.79 -1.97
CA ILE A 291 -27.73 11.40 -0.56
C ILE A 291 -26.75 12.29 0.22
N PHE A 292 -25.79 12.92 -0.47
CA PHE A 292 -24.72 13.68 0.16
C PHE A 292 -25.11 15.11 0.52
N ASN A 293 -24.25 15.77 1.29
CA ASN A 293 -24.32 17.19 1.58
C ASN A 293 -24.36 18.03 0.29
N HIS A 294 -25.01 19.17 0.35
CA HIS A 294 -25.21 20.06 -0.79
C HIS A 294 -23.89 20.53 -1.43
N ASP A 295 -22.85 20.79 -0.64
CA ASP A 295 -21.54 21.18 -1.17
C ASP A 295 -20.93 20.09 -2.07
N ILE A 296 -21.10 18.81 -1.69
CA ILE A 296 -20.62 17.66 -2.48
C ILE A 296 -21.42 17.58 -3.79
N GLN A 297 -22.74 17.75 -3.71
CA GLN A 297 -23.60 17.71 -4.90
C GLN A 297 -23.23 18.82 -5.90
N LEU A 298 -22.98 20.04 -5.42
CA LEU A 298 -22.59 21.18 -6.27
C LEU A 298 -21.20 21.01 -6.91
N ALA A 299 -20.26 20.37 -6.22
CA ALA A 299 -18.93 20.12 -6.74
C ALA A 299 -18.88 19.05 -7.83
N VAL A 300 -19.87 18.15 -7.84
CA VAL A 300 -20.02 17.07 -8.82
C VAL A 300 -21.07 17.47 -9.82
N VAL A 301 -20.75 18.37 -10.75
CA VAL A 301 -21.69 18.73 -11.84
C VAL A 301 -21.93 17.49 -12.71
N PRO A 302 -23.18 17.04 -12.88
CA PRO A 302 -23.48 15.94 -13.79
C PRO A 302 -22.95 16.24 -15.19
N VAL A 303 -22.28 15.26 -15.80
CA VAL A 303 -21.93 15.38 -17.22
C VAL A 303 -23.24 15.26 -17.99
N ASP A 304 -23.69 16.36 -18.57
CA ASP A 304 -24.90 16.36 -19.39
C ASP A 304 -24.84 15.24 -20.41
N VAL A 305 -25.89 14.43 -20.43
CA VAL A 305 -26.11 13.47 -21.51
C VAL A 305 -26.48 14.32 -22.71
N ALA A 306 -25.50 14.78 -23.49
CA ALA A 306 -25.69 15.34 -24.79
C ALA A 306 -26.29 14.22 -25.66
N GLY A 307 -27.61 14.15 -25.71
CA GLY A 307 -28.29 13.31 -26.67
C GLY A 307 -27.94 13.81 -28.07
N PRO A 308 -27.75 12.92 -29.04
CA PRO A 308 -27.70 13.32 -30.44
C PRO A 308 -29.11 13.80 -30.82
N PHE A 309 -29.20 14.92 -31.49
CA PHE A 309 -30.39 15.61 -32.06
C PHE A 309 -30.89 16.83 -31.25
N ALA A 310 -30.26 17.97 -31.50
CA ALA A 310 -30.94 19.19 -31.68
C ALA A 310 -30.79 19.56 -33.17
N GLU A 311 -31.74 19.13 -33.98
CA GLU A 311 -31.92 19.64 -35.34
C GLU A 311 -32.23 21.12 -35.25
N THR A 312 -31.38 21.93 -35.82
CA THR A 312 -31.59 23.35 -36.11
C THR A 312 -32.66 23.47 -37.17
N THR A 313 -33.88 23.73 -36.74
CA THR A 313 -34.92 24.24 -37.66
C THR A 313 -34.64 25.73 -37.89
N THR A 314 -33.94 26.02 -38.96
CA THR A 314 -33.85 27.39 -39.51
C THR A 314 -35.15 27.62 -40.28
N GLU A 315 -36.12 28.26 -39.68
CA GLU A 315 -37.17 28.92 -40.45
C GLU A 315 -36.67 30.24 -41.01
N LYS A 316 -36.68 30.30 -42.34
CA LYS A 316 -36.59 31.56 -43.11
C LYS A 316 -37.94 32.24 -43.08
N ILE A 317 -37.96 33.50 -42.72
CA ILE A 317 -38.79 34.56 -43.34
C ILE A 317 -37.92 35.79 -43.47
#